data_7725c7588c402c8e38866617747beae2
#
_entry.id   7725c7588c402c8e38866617747beae2
#
_cell.length_a   1.000
_cell.length_b   1.000
_cell.length_c   1.000
_cell.angle_alpha   90.00
_cell.angle_beta   90.00
_cell.angle_gamma   90.00
#
_symmetry.space_group_name_H-M   'P 1'
#
loop_
_entity.id
_entity.type
_entity.pdbx_description
1 polymer ?
#
loop_
_entity_poly.entity_id
_entity_poly.type
_entity_poly.pdbx_seq_one_letter_code
_entity_poly.pdbx_strand_id
1 'polypeptide(L)'
;MEPLRIGTRRSALAIWQANQVRGILSTNGIPSELVHLSSSGDRSLGGNLSSMVGQFVHGIDEMLIEEEVDITVHSAKDIPVQEMIGVRTIAYLERGETSDLVLTGDSSKWSLLPEVLETEESSGLVEILTEIPEKSKIGTVSGRRQSFLLSSRPVSY
;
A
#
# COMPACT_ATOMS: atom_id res chain seq x y z
N MET A 1 -3.14 -31.79 -7.98
CA MET A 1 -2.24 -30.98 -7.10
C MET A 1 -3.16 -30.11 -6.27
N GLU A 2 -3.03 -30.12 -4.98
CA GLU A 2 -3.79 -29.23 -4.11
C GLU A 2 -3.40 -27.78 -4.41
N PRO A 3 -4.34 -26.81 -4.33
CA PRO A 3 -4.04 -25.42 -4.58
C PRO A 3 -3.12 -24.85 -3.49
N LEU A 4 -2.16 -24.03 -3.90
CA LEU A 4 -1.28 -23.29 -2.99
C LEU A 4 -2.10 -22.24 -2.21
N ARG A 5 -2.04 -22.26 -0.90
CA ARG A 5 -2.79 -21.35 -0.03
C ARG A 5 -1.98 -20.06 0.19
N ILE A 6 -2.55 -18.91 -0.22
CA ILE A 6 -1.92 -17.60 -0.14
C ILE A 6 -2.56 -16.82 1.00
N GLY A 7 -1.83 -16.60 2.09
CA GLY A 7 -2.23 -15.78 3.21
C GLY A 7 -2.21 -14.28 2.87
N THR A 8 -3.31 -13.57 3.17
CA THR A 8 -3.43 -12.13 2.91
C THR A 8 -4.43 -11.46 3.84
N ARG A 9 -4.32 -10.13 3.98
CA ARG A 9 -5.29 -9.29 4.69
C ARG A 9 -6.56 -9.08 3.85
N ARG A 10 -7.63 -8.62 4.51
CA ARG A 10 -8.92 -8.34 3.86
C ARG A 10 -9.01 -6.95 3.21
N SER A 11 -8.00 -6.10 3.33
CA SER A 11 -8.04 -4.78 2.70
C SER A 11 -8.01 -4.90 1.17
N ALA A 12 -8.66 -3.98 0.46
CA ALA A 12 -8.71 -3.98 -1.00
C ALA A 12 -7.31 -4.02 -1.63
N LEU A 13 -6.34 -3.27 -1.06
CA LEU A 13 -4.96 -3.26 -1.52
C LEU A 13 -4.28 -4.62 -1.32
N ALA A 14 -4.42 -5.24 -0.15
CA ALA A 14 -3.81 -6.53 0.14
C ALA A 14 -4.38 -7.63 -0.78
N ILE A 15 -5.70 -7.65 -0.98
CA ILE A 15 -6.35 -8.58 -1.91
C ILE A 15 -5.86 -8.36 -3.35
N TRP A 16 -5.72 -7.11 -3.77
CA TRP A 16 -5.17 -6.79 -5.10
C TRP A 16 -3.74 -7.31 -5.25
N GLN A 17 -2.87 -7.07 -4.27
CA GLN A 17 -1.48 -7.56 -4.27
C GLN A 17 -1.41 -9.10 -4.29
N ALA A 18 -2.21 -9.77 -3.48
CA ALA A 18 -2.27 -11.23 -3.46
C ALA A 18 -2.80 -11.81 -4.79
N ASN A 19 -3.73 -11.12 -5.45
CA ASN A 19 -4.22 -11.51 -6.78
C ASN A 19 -3.13 -11.35 -7.87
N GLN A 20 -2.19 -10.41 -7.75
CA GLN A 20 -1.04 -10.33 -8.66
C GLN A 20 -0.18 -11.60 -8.54
N VAL A 21 0.14 -12.03 -7.32
CA VAL A 21 0.88 -13.29 -7.07
C VAL A 21 0.10 -14.48 -7.62
N ARG A 22 -1.21 -14.57 -7.32
CA ARG A 22 -2.08 -15.65 -7.83
C ARG A 22 -2.09 -15.70 -9.36
N GLY A 23 -2.13 -14.54 -10.04
CA GLY A 23 -2.05 -14.46 -11.50
C GLY A 23 -0.74 -15.02 -12.04
N ILE A 24 0.39 -14.67 -11.44
CA ILE A 24 1.72 -15.19 -11.82
C ILE A 24 1.77 -16.71 -11.63
N LEU A 25 1.29 -17.23 -10.50
CA LEU A 25 1.24 -18.67 -10.23
C LEU A 25 0.36 -19.39 -11.25
N SER A 26 -0.81 -18.85 -11.56
CA SER A 26 -1.74 -19.41 -12.55
C SER A 26 -1.12 -19.47 -13.95
N THR A 27 -0.40 -18.44 -14.38
CA THR A 27 0.30 -18.41 -15.68
C THR A 27 1.37 -19.51 -15.76
N ASN A 28 1.93 -19.91 -14.60
CA ASN A 28 2.90 -21.00 -14.50
C ASN A 28 2.27 -22.36 -14.17
N GLY A 29 0.94 -22.49 -14.29
CA GLY A 29 0.22 -23.75 -14.08
C GLY A 29 0.09 -24.19 -12.61
N ILE A 30 0.33 -23.27 -11.66
CA ILE A 30 0.24 -23.54 -10.22
C ILE A 30 -1.14 -23.07 -9.73
N PRO A 31 -2.07 -23.97 -9.39
CA PRO A 31 -3.36 -23.59 -8.81
C PRO A 31 -3.14 -22.97 -7.42
N SER A 32 -3.86 -21.91 -7.12
CA SER A 32 -3.73 -21.23 -5.82
C SER A 32 -5.04 -20.56 -5.39
N GLU A 33 -5.22 -20.42 -4.07
CA GLU A 33 -6.37 -19.79 -3.46
C GLU A 33 -5.94 -18.77 -2.40
N LEU A 34 -6.81 -17.77 -2.14
CA LEU A 34 -6.57 -16.76 -1.11
C LEU A 34 -7.19 -17.21 0.22
N VAL A 35 -6.39 -17.17 1.27
CA VAL A 35 -6.81 -17.39 2.65
C VAL A 35 -6.69 -16.06 3.39
N HIS A 36 -7.77 -15.62 4.00
CA HIS A 36 -7.80 -14.34 4.70
C HIS A 36 -7.60 -14.53 6.21
N LEU A 37 -6.76 -13.68 6.81
CA LEU A 37 -6.67 -13.59 8.26
C LEU A 37 -8.07 -13.43 8.88
N SER A 38 -8.42 -14.27 9.82
CA SER A 38 -9.72 -14.23 10.48
C SER A 38 -9.83 -12.99 11.38
N SER A 39 -11.03 -12.41 11.46
CA SER A 39 -11.32 -11.22 12.29
C SER A 39 -11.11 -11.43 13.80
N SER A 40 -10.92 -12.66 14.25
CA SER A 40 -10.56 -13.00 15.64
C SER A 40 -9.10 -12.64 15.96
N GLY A 41 -8.19 -12.77 14.99
CA GLY A 41 -6.80 -12.30 15.11
C GLY A 41 -6.68 -10.76 15.16
N ASP A 42 -7.55 -10.05 14.47
CA ASP A 42 -7.61 -8.56 14.49
C ASP A 42 -8.04 -7.99 15.85
N ARG A 43 -8.71 -8.77 16.73
CA ARG A 43 -9.26 -8.28 18.01
C ARG A 43 -8.29 -8.28 19.18
N SER A 44 -7.18 -8.99 19.09
CA SER A 44 -6.17 -9.05 20.18
C SER A 44 -5.18 -7.88 20.16
N LEU A 45 -5.31 -6.94 19.23
CA LEU A 45 -4.33 -5.92 18.93
C LEU A 45 -4.73 -4.53 19.47
N GLY A 46 -4.97 -4.45 20.78
CA GLY A 46 -5.09 -3.19 21.51
C GLY A 46 -3.72 -2.51 21.69
N GLY A 47 -3.19 -1.85 20.66
CA GLY A 47 -1.92 -1.16 20.70
C GLY A 47 -1.89 0.14 19.90
N ASN A 48 -0.89 0.99 20.16
CA ASN A 48 -0.65 2.25 19.46
C ASN A 48 -0.52 2.06 17.93
N LEU A 49 -0.99 3.02 17.13
CA LEU A 49 -1.01 2.96 15.66
C LEU A 49 0.36 2.58 15.03
N SER A 50 1.48 2.98 15.63
CA SER A 50 2.82 2.65 15.16
C SER A 50 3.22 1.20 15.41
N SER A 51 2.60 0.53 16.39
CA SER A 51 2.77 -0.91 16.65
C SER A 51 1.83 -1.77 15.79
N MET A 52 0.74 -1.19 15.26
CA MET A 52 -0.26 -1.93 14.48
C MET A 52 0.28 -2.46 13.14
N VAL A 53 1.20 -1.74 12.48
CA VAL A 53 1.73 -2.17 11.16
C VAL A 53 2.52 -3.48 11.30
N GLY A 54 3.41 -3.57 12.29
CA GLY A 54 4.14 -4.82 12.58
C GLY A 54 3.24 -5.97 13.01
N GLN A 55 2.19 -5.67 13.77
CA GLN A 55 1.24 -6.68 14.26
C GLN A 55 0.42 -7.33 13.14
N PHE A 56 0.06 -6.58 12.08
CA PHE A 56 -0.67 -7.14 10.94
C PHE A 56 0.19 -8.09 10.08
N VAL A 57 1.50 -7.85 10.01
CA VAL A 57 2.43 -8.76 9.36
C VAL A 57 2.55 -10.04 10.20
N HIS A 58 2.75 -9.91 11.51
CA HIS A 58 2.84 -11.05 12.42
C HIS A 58 1.65 -12.00 12.34
N GLY A 59 0.41 -11.50 12.38
CA GLY A 59 -0.76 -12.37 12.36
C GLY A 59 -0.92 -13.20 11.09
N ILE A 60 -0.42 -12.73 9.93
CA ILE A 60 -0.44 -13.51 8.70
C ILE A 60 0.75 -14.47 8.65
N ASP A 61 1.90 -14.06 9.17
CA ASP A 61 3.10 -14.91 9.22
C ASP A 61 2.96 -16.03 10.27
N GLU A 62 2.16 -15.82 11.32
CA GLU A 62 1.75 -16.89 12.24
C GLU A 62 0.99 -17.99 11.52
N MET A 63 0.06 -17.65 10.60
CA MET A 63 -0.65 -18.64 9.78
C MET A 63 0.30 -19.47 8.91
N LEU A 64 1.43 -18.88 8.46
CA LEU A 64 2.47 -19.61 7.72
C LEU A 64 3.21 -20.59 8.63
N ILE A 65 3.57 -20.19 9.87
CA ILE A 65 4.23 -21.04 10.87
C ILE A 65 3.31 -22.17 11.32
N GLU A 66 2.01 -21.90 11.45
CA GLU A 66 0.98 -22.87 11.83
C GLU A 66 0.53 -23.77 10.64
N GLU A 67 1.16 -23.61 9.49
CA GLU A 67 0.87 -24.39 8.27
C GLU A 67 -0.59 -24.23 7.77
N GLU A 68 -1.26 -23.15 8.16
CA GLU A 68 -2.59 -22.80 7.65
C GLU A 68 -2.52 -22.26 6.22
N VAL A 69 -1.38 -21.65 5.83
CA VAL A 69 -1.07 -21.16 4.49
C VAL A 69 0.32 -21.58 4.06
N ASP A 70 0.59 -21.59 2.76
CA ASP A 70 1.86 -22.02 2.19
C ASP A 70 2.79 -20.85 1.87
N ILE A 71 2.23 -19.70 1.57
CA ILE A 71 2.93 -18.43 1.39
C ILE A 71 2.09 -17.27 1.93
N THR A 72 2.75 -16.15 2.25
CA THR A 72 2.10 -14.90 2.64
C THR A 72 2.46 -13.78 1.67
N VAL A 73 1.54 -12.82 1.48
CA VAL A 73 1.77 -11.66 0.61
C VAL A 73 1.58 -10.38 1.39
N HIS A 74 2.63 -9.57 1.42
CA HIS A 74 2.69 -8.29 2.12
C HIS A 74 3.10 -7.14 1.21
N SER A 75 2.70 -5.93 1.56
CA SER A 75 3.33 -4.72 1.02
C SER A 75 4.76 -4.63 1.58
N ALA A 76 5.77 -4.54 0.72
CA ALA A 76 7.18 -4.54 1.15
C ALA A 76 7.52 -3.47 2.19
N LYS A 77 6.83 -2.31 2.16
CA LYS A 77 6.99 -1.23 3.15
C LYS A 77 6.55 -1.60 4.57
N ASP A 78 5.71 -2.62 4.71
CA ASP A 78 5.12 -3.04 5.99
C ASP A 78 5.91 -4.21 6.62
N ILE A 79 6.81 -4.84 5.85
CA ILE A 79 7.69 -5.92 6.35
C ILE A 79 8.72 -5.29 7.30
N PRO A 80 8.86 -5.81 8.53
CA PRO A 80 9.87 -5.32 9.47
C PRO A 80 11.28 -5.67 8.96
N VAL A 81 12.27 -4.84 9.32
CA VAL A 81 13.69 -5.07 8.97
C VAL A 81 14.19 -6.41 9.51
N GLN A 82 13.69 -6.80 10.68
CA GLN A 82 13.96 -8.11 11.26
C GLN A 82 12.75 -9.01 10.99
N GLU A 83 12.95 -9.99 10.14
CA GLU A 83 11.92 -10.98 9.82
C GLU A 83 11.58 -11.85 11.04
N MET A 84 10.38 -12.40 11.07
CA MET A 84 9.94 -13.35 12.10
C MET A 84 10.77 -14.64 11.98
N ILE A 85 11.15 -15.21 13.13
CA ILE A 85 11.87 -16.48 13.15
C ILE A 85 11.02 -17.57 12.49
N GLY A 86 11.60 -18.25 11.50
CA GLY A 86 10.92 -19.29 10.73
C GLY A 86 10.26 -18.80 9.43
N VAL A 87 10.18 -17.48 9.23
CA VAL A 87 9.67 -16.87 8.00
C VAL A 87 10.80 -16.22 7.22
N ARG A 88 10.75 -16.27 5.91
CA ARG A 88 11.73 -15.64 5.01
C ARG A 88 11.06 -15.03 3.80
N THR A 89 11.44 -13.83 3.45
CA THR A 89 11.07 -13.23 2.16
C THR A 89 11.77 -13.96 1.02
N ILE A 90 10.98 -14.55 0.11
CA ILE A 90 11.50 -15.36 -1.01
C ILE A 90 11.49 -14.62 -2.34
N ALA A 91 10.66 -13.59 -2.49
CA ALA A 91 10.58 -12.81 -3.72
C ALA A 91 10.02 -11.42 -3.47
N TYR A 92 10.44 -10.48 -4.31
CA TYR A 92 9.81 -9.18 -4.48
C TYR A 92 9.25 -9.11 -5.90
N LEU A 93 8.00 -8.69 -6.03
CA LEU A 93 7.41 -8.40 -7.33
C LEU A 93 7.97 -7.08 -7.87
N GLU A 94 7.81 -6.87 -9.18
CA GLU A 94 8.11 -5.60 -9.81
C GLU A 94 7.39 -4.46 -9.06
N ARG A 95 8.13 -3.37 -8.83
CA ARG A 95 7.60 -2.22 -8.13
C ARG A 95 6.61 -1.48 -9.02
N GLY A 96 5.43 -1.23 -8.52
CA GLY A 96 4.45 -0.38 -9.18
C GLY A 96 4.86 1.09 -9.17
N GLU A 97 4.06 1.93 -9.83
CA GLU A 97 4.23 3.38 -9.87
C GLU A 97 4.35 3.99 -8.46
N THR A 98 5.30 4.89 -8.29
CA THR A 98 5.66 5.47 -6.99
C THR A 98 5.29 6.93 -6.85
N SER A 99 4.75 7.53 -7.89
CA SER A 99 4.32 8.93 -7.91
C SER A 99 3.24 9.22 -6.87
N ASP A 100 3.30 10.40 -6.29
CA ASP A 100 2.23 10.89 -5.43
C ASP A 100 1.05 11.37 -6.30
N LEU A 101 -0.17 11.06 -5.88
CA LEU A 101 -1.38 11.49 -6.55
C LEU A 101 -2.08 12.60 -5.76
N VAL A 102 -2.52 13.63 -6.47
CA VAL A 102 -3.42 14.66 -5.93
C VAL A 102 -4.84 14.33 -6.37
N LEU A 103 -5.73 14.10 -5.41
CA LEU A 103 -7.14 13.80 -5.66
C LEU A 103 -7.98 15.03 -5.34
N THR A 104 -8.87 15.42 -6.25
CA THR A 104 -9.81 16.54 -6.09
C THR A 104 -11.24 16.02 -6.09
N GLY A 105 -12.10 16.65 -5.27
CA GLY A 105 -13.50 16.23 -5.15
C GLY A 105 -14.44 16.74 -6.26
N ASP A 106 -14.01 17.76 -7.03
CA ASP A 106 -14.83 18.41 -8.07
C ASP A 106 -13.95 18.77 -9.26
N SER A 107 -14.03 17.95 -10.31
CA SER A 107 -13.24 18.12 -11.54
C SER A 107 -13.57 19.42 -12.29
N SER A 108 -14.74 20.03 -12.07
CA SER A 108 -15.12 21.29 -12.73
C SER A 108 -14.32 22.49 -12.25
N LYS A 109 -13.73 22.40 -11.05
CA LYS A 109 -12.89 23.46 -10.45
C LYS A 109 -11.40 23.34 -10.81
N TRP A 110 -11.02 22.24 -11.46
CA TRP A 110 -9.63 21.87 -11.70
C TRP A 110 -9.42 21.49 -13.18
N SER A 111 -9.88 22.34 -14.09
CA SER A 111 -9.86 22.08 -15.54
C SER A 111 -8.45 21.89 -16.13
N LEU A 112 -7.40 22.25 -15.39
CA LEU A 112 -6.00 22.14 -15.84
C LEU A 112 -5.31 20.86 -15.38
N LEU A 113 -5.85 20.16 -14.37
CA LEU A 113 -5.22 18.95 -13.82
C LEU A 113 -5.11 17.76 -14.80
N PRO A 114 -6.05 17.50 -15.71
CA PRO A 114 -5.94 16.40 -16.67
C PRO A 114 -4.74 16.52 -17.62
N GLU A 115 -4.40 17.72 -18.05
CA GLU A 115 -3.27 17.95 -18.99
C GLU A 115 -1.91 17.82 -18.28
N VAL A 116 -1.84 18.16 -17.00
CA VAL A 116 -0.58 18.10 -16.21
C VAL A 116 -0.27 16.66 -15.76
N LEU A 117 -1.30 15.81 -15.58
CA LEU A 117 -1.12 14.42 -15.15
C LEU A 117 -0.59 13.51 -16.27
N GLU A 118 -0.61 13.93 -17.53
CA GLU A 118 -0.09 13.17 -18.66
C GLU A 118 1.40 13.43 -18.97
N THR A 119 2.04 14.37 -18.25
CA THR A 119 3.47 14.64 -18.46
C THR A 119 4.34 13.71 -17.59
N GLU A 120 5.18 12.91 -18.26
CA GLU A 120 6.10 11.93 -17.62
C GLU A 120 7.25 12.57 -16.82
N GLU A 121 7.29 13.88 -16.65
CA GLU A 121 8.38 14.58 -15.98
C GLU A 121 8.01 15.06 -14.56
N SER A 122 8.92 14.86 -13.63
CA SER A 122 8.81 15.24 -12.21
C SER A 122 8.61 16.76 -11.93
N SER A 123 8.68 17.59 -12.95
CA SER A 123 8.35 19.03 -12.92
C SER A 123 6.86 19.30 -12.68
N GLY A 124 5.97 18.38 -13.09
CA GLY A 124 4.52 18.56 -13.02
C GLY A 124 3.95 18.78 -11.62
N LEU A 125 4.58 18.25 -10.55
CA LEU A 125 4.04 18.39 -9.21
C LEU A 125 4.15 19.83 -8.68
N VAL A 126 5.23 20.54 -8.99
CA VAL A 126 5.41 21.94 -8.57
C VAL A 126 4.42 22.83 -9.33
N GLU A 127 4.21 22.59 -10.61
CA GLU A 127 3.23 23.29 -11.43
C GLU A 127 1.81 23.06 -10.91
N ILE A 128 1.42 21.81 -10.61
CA ILE A 128 0.12 21.50 -9.99
C ILE A 128 -0.08 22.26 -8.68
N LEU A 129 0.95 22.34 -7.85
CA LEU A 129 0.85 23.06 -6.57
C LEU A 129 0.66 24.57 -6.74
N THR A 130 1.16 25.17 -7.82
CA THR A 130 0.94 26.60 -8.12
C THR A 130 -0.48 26.88 -8.60
N GLU A 131 -1.13 25.89 -9.23
CA GLU A 131 -2.51 26.00 -9.73
C GLU A 131 -3.58 25.77 -8.64
N ILE A 132 -3.22 25.15 -7.52
CA ILE A 132 -4.15 24.97 -6.38
C ILE A 132 -4.53 26.35 -5.82
N PRO A 133 -5.81 26.70 -5.72
CA PRO A 133 -6.24 28.00 -5.18
C PRO A 133 -5.65 28.27 -3.79
N GLU A 134 -5.34 29.56 -3.52
CA GLU A 134 -4.91 29.96 -2.18
C GLU A 134 -5.93 29.56 -1.12
N LYS A 135 -5.45 29.20 0.07
CA LYS A 135 -6.28 28.74 1.20
C LYS A 135 -7.01 27.42 0.99
N SER A 136 -6.67 26.66 -0.07
CA SER A 136 -7.19 25.28 -0.22
C SER A 136 -6.74 24.39 0.93
N LYS A 137 -7.64 23.53 1.39
CA LYS A 137 -7.33 22.54 2.42
C LYS A 137 -6.84 21.26 1.73
N ILE A 138 -5.63 20.84 2.05
CA ILE A 138 -5.02 19.61 1.53
C ILE A 138 -4.96 18.58 2.66
N GLY A 139 -5.58 17.41 2.44
CA GLY A 139 -5.57 16.30 3.40
C GLY A 139 -4.39 15.36 3.13
N THR A 140 -3.57 15.11 4.14
CA THR A 140 -2.54 14.08 4.11
C THR A 140 -2.24 13.56 5.51
N VAL A 141 -1.97 12.26 5.63
CA VAL A 141 -1.50 11.63 6.88
C VAL A 141 0.03 11.49 6.91
N SER A 142 0.72 11.86 5.82
CA SER A 142 2.17 11.74 5.68
C SER A 142 2.88 13.01 6.10
N GLY A 143 3.68 12.95 7.16
CA GLY A 143 4.51 14.08 7.61
C GLY A 143 5.49 14.57 6.53
N ARG A 144 6.03 13.66 5.70
CA ARG A 144 6.92 14.02 4.57
C ARG A 144 6.18 14.83 3.51
N ARG A 145 4.98 14.38 3.10
CA ARG A 145 4.14 15.12 2.14
C ARG A 145 3.73 16.47 2.69
N GLN A 146 3.36 16.52 3.97
CA GLN A 146 3.04 17.79 4.64
C GLN A 146 4.22 18.77 4.61
N SER A 147 5.42 18.32 4.98
CA SER A 147 6.63 19.14 4.97
C SER A 147 6.97 19.64 3.58
N PHE A 148 6.87 18.76 2.56
CA PHE A 148 7.10 19.13 1.17
C PHE A 148 6.10 20.19 0.70
N LEU A 149 4.81 20.00 0.94
CA LEU A 149 3.77 20.95 0.57
C LEU A 149 3.98 22.33 1.23
N LEU A 150 4.35 22.36 2.51
CA LEU A 150 4.62 23.60 3.24
C LEU A 150 5.89 24.30 2.74
N SER A 151 6.92 23.58 2.32
CA SER A 151 8.16 24.16 1.80
C SER A 151 8.01 24.66 0.35
N SER A 152 7.17 24.00 -0.44
CA SER A 152 6.93 24.35 -1.84
C SER A 152 5.95 25.52 -2.03
N ARG A 153 5.18 25.84 -0.98
CA ARG A 153 4.26 26.97 -0.92
C ARG A 153 4.53 27.77 0.34
N PRO A 154 5.18 28.94 0.24
CA PRO A 154 5.26 29.84 1.39
C PRO A 154 3.83 30.25 1.76
N VAL A 155 3.33 29.69 2.86
CA VAL A 155 2.05 30.07 3.44
C VAL A 155 2.21 31.48 3.98
N SER A 156 1.57 32.46 3.37
CA SER A 156 1.32 33.70 4.05
C SER A 156 0.36 33.41 5.21
N TYR A 157 0.86 33.56 6.45
CA TYR A 157 0.10 33.43 7.68
C TYR A 157 -1.00 34.49 7.77
#